data_2082bdd9578858bb3278432790f36ffa
#
_entry.id   2082bdd9578858bb3278432790f36ffa
#
_cell.length_a   1.000
_cell.length_b   1.000
_cell.length_c   1.000
_cell.angle_alpha   90.00
_cell.angle_beta   90.00
_cell.angle_gamma   90.00
#
_symmetry.space_group_name_H-M   'P 1'
#
loop_
_entity.id
_entity.type
_entity.pdbx_description
1 polymer ?
#
loop_
_entity_poly.entity_id
_entity_poly.type
_entity_poly.pdbx_seq_one_letter_code
_entity_poly.pdbx_strand_id
1 'polypeptide(L)'
;MRINVFGRKDCDACKAAIDKIDYFSRKWEKDEGTCIEFVDMETPEGLAEGAWRDVYDIPTVIFEDEGREVARWIKQVPVSQDFKKYFLKEALNDTPRDQGIC
;
A
#
# COMPACT_ATOMS: atom_id res chain seq x y z
N MET A 1 1.06 -8.61 4.04
CA MET A 1 0.77 -7.15 4.01
C MET A 1 0.27 -6.76 2.63
N ARG A 2 -0.82 -6.09 2.57
CA ARG A 2 -1.36 -5.57 1.33
C ARG A 2 -1.25 -4.05 1.35
N ILE A 3 -0.74 -3.48 0.27
CA ILE A 3 -0.57 -2.04 0.15
C ILE A 3 -1.42 -1.55 -1.01
N ASN A 4 -2.37 -0.69 -0.72
CA ASN A 4 -3.22 -0.09 -1.74
C ASN A 4 -2.76 1.34 -1.99
N VAL A 5 -2.50 1.67 -3.24
CA VAL A 5 -2.14 3.02 -3.66
C VAL A 5 -3.29 3.56 -4.50
N PHE A 6 -3.98 4.55 -3.98
CA PHE A 6 -5.08 5.21 -4.68
C PHE A 6 -4.53 6.41 -5.45
N GLY A 7 -4.73 6.44 -6.73
CA GLY A 7 -4.17 7.50 -7.54
C GLY A 7 -4.72 7.49 -8.96
N ARG A 8 -4.01 8.17 -9.86
CA ARG A 8 -4.35 8.23 -11.28
C ARG A 8 -3.14 7.89 -12.12
N LYS A 9 -3.38 7.40 -13.33
CA LYS A 9 -2.29 6.98 -14.21
C LYS A 9 -1.39 8.12 -14.65
N ASP A 10 -1.94 9.32 -14.77
CA ASP A 10 -1.20 10.51 -15.20
C ASP A 10 -0.63 11.32 -14.04
N CYS A 11 -0.64 10.79 -12.86
CA CYS A 11 -0.17 11.48 -11.66
C CYS A 11 1.28 11.07 -11.36
N ASP A 12 2.20 12.01 -11.52
CA ASP A 12 3.63 11.74 -11.27
C ASP A 12 3.88 11.38 -9.80
N ALA A 13 3.19 12.04 -8.89
CA ALA A 13 3.32 11.74 -7.46
C ALA A 13 2.84 10.33 -7.14
N CYS A 14 1.79 9.87 -7.83
CA CYS A 14 1.27 8.51 -7.65
C CYS A 14 2.27 7.47 -8.16
N LYS A 15 2.88 7.73 -9.31
CA LYS A 15 3.91 6.84 -9.84
C LYS A 15 5.12 6.78 -8.94
N ALA A 16 5.56 7.93 -8.43
CA ALA A 16 6.67 7.99 -7.50
C ALA A 16 6.36 7.21 -6.21
N ALA A 17 5.12 7.29 -5.74
CA ALA A 17 4.68 6.55 -4.56
C ALA A 17 4.80 5.06 -4.80
N ILE A 18 4.32 4.58 -5.94
CA ILE A 18 4.38 3.15 -6.27
C ILE A 18 5.82 2.68 -6.36
N ASP A 19 6.68 3.44 -7.04
CA ASP A 19 8.08 3.06 -7.20
C ASP A 19 8.79 2.99 -5.85
N LYS A 20 8.53 3.95 -4.99
CA LYS A 20 9.13 3.99 -3.66
C LYS A 20 8.66 2.82 -2.81
N ILE A 21 7.37 2.54 -2.84
CA ILE A 21 6.79 1.43 -2.09
C ILE A 21 7.34 0.11 -2.58
N ASP A 22 7.41 -0.07 -3.89
CA ASP A 22 7.97 -1.28 -4.48
C ASP A 22 9.42 -1.48 -4.06
N TYR A 23 10.23 -0.41 -4.13
CA TYR A 23 11.63 -0.46 -3.72
C TYR A 23 11.77 -0.91 -2.26
N PHE A 24 11.05 -0.27 -1.34
CA PHE A 24 11.18 -0.59 0.08
C PHE A 24 10.56 -1.91 0.46
N SER A 25 9.49 -2.31 -0.22
CA SER A 25 8.90 -3.62 0.06
C SER A 25 9.86 -4.74 -0.32
N ARG A 26 10.57 -4.58 -1.43
CA ARG A 26 11.59 -5.56 -1.83
C ARG A 26 12.79 -5.56 -0.89
N LYS A 27 13.14 -4.40 -0.37
CA LYS A 27 14.29 -4.25 0.50
C LYS A 27 14.06 -4.82 1.90
N TRP A 28 12.87 -4.58 2.46
CA TRP A 28 12.58 -4.92 3.84
C TRP A 28 11.73 -6.17 4.01
N GLU A 29 11.00 -6.56 2.99
CA GLU A 29 10.13 -7.72 3.04
C GLU A 29 10.90 -8.95 2.58
N LYS A 30 11.05 -9.92 3.46
CA LYS A 30 11.80 -11.14 3.14
C LYS A 30 10.93 -12.26 2.61
N ASP A 31 9.63 -12.19 2.86
CA ASP A 31 8.71 -13.29 2.57
C ASP A 31 7.81 -12.89 1.44
N GLU A 32 8.02 -12.55 0.42
CA GLU A 32 7.15 -12.29 -0.75
C GLU A 32 5.65 -12.16 -0.42
N GLY A 33 5.33 -11.83 0.84
CA GLY A 33 3.96 -11.70 1.29
C GLY A 33 3.35 -10.34 1.04
N THR A 34 4.13 -9.39 0.55
CA THR A 34 3.65 -8.04 0.29
C THR A 34 3.07 -7.93 -1.09
N CYS A 35 1.89 -7.38 -1.17
CA CYS A 35 1.15 -7.23 -2.39
C CYS A 35 0.80 -5.76 -2.57
N ILE A 36 1.20 -5.18 -3.69
CA ILE A 36 0.93 -3.77 -3.99
C ILE A 36 -0.16 -3.71 -5.05
N GLU A 37 -1.22 -2.99 -4.76
CA GLU A 37 -2.31 -2.82 -5.69
C GLU A 37 -2.52 -1.34 -5.98
N PHE A 38 -2.58 -0.99 -7.23
CA PHE A 38 -2.90 0.36 -7.66
C PHE A 38 -4.39 0.46 -7.91
N VAL A 39 -5.05 1.41 -7.24
CA VAL A 39 -6.47 1.67 -7.43
C VAL A 39 -6.61 2.95 -8.24
N ASP A 40 -7.08 2.81 -9.46
CA ASP A 40 -7.20 3.92 -10.40
C ASP A 40 -8.48 4.71 -10.11
N MET A 41 -8.31 5.90 -9.56
CA MET A 41 -9.42 6.77 -9.18
C MET A 41 -10.11 7.43 -10.38
N GLU A 42 -9.63 7.17 -11.58
CA GLU A 42 -10.31 7.65 -12.80
C GLU A 42 -11.32 6.65 -13.32
N THR A 43 -11.38 5.45 -12.75
CA THR A 43 -12.34 4.44 -13.16
C THR A 43 -13.52 4.40 -12.18
N PRO A 44 -14.71 3.96 -12.65
CA PRO A 44 -15.85 3.79 -11.74
C PRO A 44 -15.54 2.82 -10.61
N GLU A 45 -14.81 1.74 -10.90
CA GLU A 45 -14.42 0.75 -9.90
C GLU A 45 -13.49 1.34 -8.86
N GLY A 46 -12.51 2.12 -9.30
CA GLY A 46 -11.57 2.78 -8.39
C GLY A 46 -12.25 3.82 -7.52
N LEU A 47 -13.16 4.59 -8.10
CA LEU A 47 -13.92 5.58 -7.33
C LEU A 47 -14.80 4.90 -6.28
N ALA A 48 -15.42 3.79 -6.64
CA ALA A 48 -16.26 3.04 -5.69
C ALA A 48 -15.42 2.49 -4.55
N GLU A 49 -14.25 1.93 -4.86
CA GLU A 49 -13.35 1.43 -3.83
C GLU A 49 -12.86 2.56 -2.94
N GLY A 50 -12.53 3.70 -3.51
CA GLY A 50 -12.11 4.86 -2.76
C GLY A 50 -13.21 5.36 -1.83
N ALA A 51 -14.43 5.43 -2.31
CA ALA A 51 -15.57 5.85 -1.49
C ALA A 51 -15.79 4.89 -0.33
N TRP A 52 -15.67 3.59 -0.59
CA TRP A 52 -15.80 2.57 0.44
C TRP A 52 -14.75 2.73 1.54
N ARG A 53 -13.56 3.19 1.17
CA ARG A 53 -12.43 3.36 2.08
C ARG A 53 -12.28 4.79 2.59
N ASP A 54 -13.19 5.68 2.26
CA ASP A 54 -13.10 7.11 2.61
C ASP A 54 -11.82 7.74 2.06
N VAL A 55 -11.49 7.44 0.83
CA VAL A 55 -10.35 8.03 0.13
C VAL A 55 -10.86 9.11 -0.83
N TYR A 56 -10.45 10.34 -0.59
CA TYR A 56 -10.89 11.50 -1.38
C TYR A 56 -9.73 12.24 -2.02
N ASP A 57 -8.52 12.04 -1.54
CA ASP A 57 -7.33 12.71 -2.04
C ASP A 57 -6.36 11.70 -2.65
N ILE A 58 -5.53 12.13 -3.57
CA ILE A 58 -4.50 11.28 -4.17
C ILE A 58 -3.14 11.97 -4.09
N PRO A 59 -2.06 11.22 -3.98
CA PRO A 59 -2.04 9.80 -3.68
C PRO A 59 -2.41 9.51 -2.24
N THR A 60 -3.14 8.42 -2.01
CA THR A 60 -3.39 7.91 -0.67
C THR A 60 -2.86 6.48 -0.62
N VAL A 61 -2.06 6.18 0.37
CA VAL A 61 -1.46 4.85 0.56
C VAL A 61 -2.06 4.23 1.81
N ILE A 62 -2.60 3.04 1.67
CA ILE A 62 -3.19 2.29 2.79
C ILE A 62 -2.46 0.97 2.94
N PHE A 63 -1.95 0.72 4.13
CA PHE A 63 -1.36 -0.57 4.50
C PHE A 63 -2.44 -1.40 5.19
N GLU A 64 -2.63 -2.62 4.72
CA GLU A 64 -3.59 -3.55 5.29
C GLU A 64 -2.89 -4.84 5.72
N ASP A 65 -3.34 -5.39 6.81
CA ASP A 65 -2.88 -6.68 7.28
C ASP A 65 -4.09 -7.50 7.74
N GLU A 66 -4.24 -8.69 7.18
CA GLU A 66 -5.37 -9.56 7.49
C GLU A 66 -6.72 -8.90 7.30
N GLY A 67 -6.84 -8.10 6.25
CA GLY A 67 -8.09 -7.43 5.93
C GLY A 67 -8.36 -6.17 6.75
N ARG A 68 -7.41 -5.75 7.58
CA ARG A 68 -7.58 -4.57 8.43
C ARG A 68 -6.59 -3.49 8.04
N GLU A 69 -7.07 -2.27 7.98
CA GLU A 69 -6.20 -1.13 7.73
C GLU A 69 -5.33 -0.88 8.97
N VAL A 70 -4.02 -0.89 8.78
CA VAL A 70 -3.08 -0.64 9.89
C VAL A 70 -2.46 0.74 9.82
N ALA A 71 -2.42 1.36 8.66
CA ALA A 71 -1.87 2.70 8.50
C ALA A 71 -2.36 3.34 7.20
N ARG A 72 -2.35 4.67 7.16
CA ARG A 72 -2.81 5.43 6.00
C ARG A 72 -2.01 6.72 5.88
N TRP A 73 -1.61 7.05 4.66
CA TRP A 73 -0.93 8.30 4.34
C TRP A 73 -1.73 9.01 3.26
N ILE A 74 -2.24 10.20 3.58
CA ILE A 74 -3.09 10.98 2.68
C ILE A 74 -2.26 12.09 2.07
N LYS A 75 -2.20 12.12 0.73
CA LYS A 75 -1.36 13.06 -0.05
C LYS A 75 0.11 12.97 0.32
N GLN A 76 0.53 11.82 0.82
CA GLN A 76 1.90 11.59 1.27
C GLN A 76 2.30 10.19 0.88
N VAL A 77 3.61 9.95 0.90
CA VAL A 77 4.18 8.63 0.72
C VAL A 77 4.88 8.27 2.03
N PRO A 78 4.73 7.05 2.53
CA PRO A 78 5.44 6.65 3.74
C PRO A 78 6.96 6.81 3.55
N VAL A 79 7.63 7.26 4.60
CA VAL A 79 9.09 7.37 4.58
C VAL A 79 9.69 6.01 4.93
N SER A 80 11.00 5.85 4.68
CA SER A 80 11.66 4.56 4.88
C SER A 80 11.49 4.01 6.30
N GLN A 81 11.46 4.88 7.30
CA GLN A 81 11.25 4.46 8.69
C GLN A 81 9.87 3.84 8.91
N ASP A 82 8.86 4.35 8.22
CA ASP A 82 7.51 3.80 8.30
C ASP A 82 7.47 2.40 7.69
N PHE A 83 8.11 2.20 6.55
CA PHE A 83 8.22 0.88 5.95
C PHE A 83 8.90 -0.09 6.89
N LYS A 84 10.02 0.33 7.45
CA LYS A 84 10.78 -0.50 8.36
C LYS A 84 9.94 -0.89 9.57
N LYS A 85 9.21 0.05 10.11
CA LYS A 85 8.35 -0.19 11.27
C LYS A 85 7.31 -1.27 11.00
N TYR A 86 6.62 -1.19 9.87
CA TYR A 86 5.54 -2.13 9.57
C TYR A 86 6.05 -3.47 9.05
N PHE A 87 7.06 -3.47 8.21
CA PHE A 87 7.59 -4.71 7.66
C PHE A 87 8.37 -5.53 8.68
N LEU A 88 9.19 -4.89 9.50
CA LEU A 88 9.94 -5.61 10.53
C LEU A 88 9.02 -6.17 11.60
N LYS A 89 7.98 -5.44 11.96
CA LYS A 89 7.00 -5.92 12.93
C LYS A 89 6.35 -7.21 12.44
N GLU A 90 6.04 -7.29 11.17
CA GLU A 90 5.47 -8.50 10.59
C GLU A 90 6.46 -9.65 10.57
N ALA A 91 7.70 -9.37 10.23
CA ALA A 91 8.73 -10.39 10.24
C ALA A 91 8.91 -10.99 11.63
N LEU A 92 8.72 -10.19 12.67
CA LEU A 92 8.84 -10.64 14.05
C LEU A 92 7.64 -11.48 14.51
N ASN A 93 6.51 -11.32 13.88
CA ASN A 93 5.31 -12.07 14.28
C ASN A 93 5.33 -13.52 13.81
N ASP A 94 6.21 -13.84 12.87
CA ASP A 94 6.42 -15.21 12.39
C ASP A 94 5.14 -15.98 12.10
N THR A 95 4.12 -15.32 11.61
CA THR A 95 2.87 -15.94 11.25
C THR A 95 2.92 -16.33 9.78
N PRO A 96 2.69 -17.60 9.46
CA PRO A 96 2.65 -18.01 8.07
C PRO A 96 1.56 -17.24 7.34
N ARG A 97 1.90 -16.65 6.25
CA ARG A 97 0.94 -15.89 5.47
C ARG A 97 0.59 -16.64 4.23
N ASP A 98 -0.67 -16.57 3.91
CA ASP A 98 -1.06 -16.89 2.56
C ASP A 98 -0.34 -15.91 1.66
N GLN A 99 0.38 -16.45 0.73
CA GLN A 99 1.14 -15.68 -0.21
C GLN A 99 0.21 -14.75 -0.95
N GLY A 100 0.37 -13.50 -0.70
CA GLY A 100 -0.49 -12.46 -1.15
C GLY A 100 -0.83 -12.53 -2.60
N ILE A 101 -1.99 -13.03 -2.82
CA ILE A 101 -2.62 -12.87 -4.10
C ILE A 101 -3.38 -11.57 -3.98
N CYS A 102 -2.94 -10.60 -4.70
CA CYS A 102 -3.65 -9.34 -4.75
C CYS A 102 -4.94 -9.50 -5.50
#